data_cb66fe9d39f5b4ad6a92ae4ebe5aaa3c
#
_entry.id   cb66fe9d39f5b4ad6a92ae4ebe5aaa3c
#
_cell.length_a   1.000
_cell.length_b   1.000
_cell.length_c   1.000
_cell.angle_alpha   90.00
_cell.angle_beta   90.00
_cell.angle_gamma   90.00
#
_symmetry.space_group_name_H-M   'P 1'
#
loop_
_entity.id
_entity.type
_entity.pdbx_description
1 polymer ?
#
loop_
_entity_poly.entity_id
_entity_poly.type
_entity_poly.pdbx_seq_one_letter_code
_entity_poly.pdbx_strand_id
1 'polypeptide(L)'
;MSKKKQHHEEHVDEAWLLPYSDMLTLLLALFIVMFAMGQTDNAKFAAMAKEFNVIFSGGAGVMQNEGSSIVSPNAPQETGKSNAQVEDDKMSQVKNMLDQEVKKEGYADKVKVDLNADGLEITIQDVVLFNSGDAEVLKDVSPILSKISGMLNGLDNNIVVVGHTDNVPINNGKFSSNWDLSAMRAINVMNYMVSTGQINQANISIQAYGDQKPKYSNNTDDGRAKNRRVEICVVRKYQVATSTPGV
;
A
#
# COMPACT_ATOMS: atom_id res chain seq x y z
N MET A 1 -2.34 78.90 -61.66
CA MET A 1 -1.43 77.78 -61.48
C MET A 1 -1.72 77.18 -60.08
N SER A 2 -2.50 76.11 -60.00
CA SER A 2 -2.89 75.49 -58.78
C SER A 2 -1.91 74.37 -58.45
N LYS A 3 -1.20 74.45 -57.28
CA LYS A 3 -0.29 73.42 -56.81
C LYS A 3 -1.11 72.34 -56.13
N LYS A 4 -1.14 71.12 -56.67
CA LYS A 4 -1.65 69.90 -56.16
C LYS A 4 -0.81 69.51 -54.92
N LYS A 5 -1.45 69.49 -53.73
CA LYS A 5 -0.82 68.91 -52.53
C LYS A 5 -0.78 67.38 -52.71
N GLN A 6 0.41 66.78 -52.63
CA GLN A 6 0.59 65.36 -52.48
C GLN A 6 0.20 64.96 -51.08
N HIS A 7 -0.72 64.05 -50.94
CA HIS A 7 -1.04 63.32 -49.71
C HIS A 7 0.13 62.37 -49.45
N HIS A 8 0.91 62.60 -48.43
CA HIS A 8 1.79 61.59 -47.84
C HIS A 8 0.89 60.63 -47.08
N GLU A 9 0.76 59.40 -47.60
CA GLU A 9 0.25 58.27 -46.80
C GLU A 9 1.31 57.97 -45.76
N GLU A 10 0.97 58.12 -44.50
CA GLU A 10 1.77 57.69 -43.36
C GLU A 10 1.82 56.15 -43.40
N HIS A 11 2.93 55.60 -43.92
CA HIS A 11 3.25 54.23 -43.75
C HIS A 11 3.47 54.00 -42.26
N VAL A 12 2.48 53.39 -41.59
CA VAL A 12 2.65 52.87 -40.25
C VAL A 12 3.80 51.88 -40.30
N ASP A 13 4.85 52.17 -39.57
CA ASP A 13 6.06 51.36 -39.53
C ASP A 13 5.72 50.01 -38.86
N GLU A 14 5.45 48.99 -39.69
CA GLU A 14 5.08 47.66 -39.26
C GLU A 14 6.29 46.83 -38.77
N ALA A 15 7.45 47.45 -38.62
CA ALA A 15 8.70 46.79 -38.19
C ALA A 15 8.59 46.10 -36.82
N TRP A 16 7.68 46.56 -35.97
CA TRP A 16 7.40 45.95 -34.67
C TRP A 16 6.68 44.57 -34.79
N LEU A 17 6.03 44.29 -35.91
CA LEU A 17 5.35 43.01 -36.16
C LEU A 17 6.35 41.86 -36.38
N LEU A 18 7.56 42.14 -36.85
CA LEU A 18 8.59 41.14 -37.09
C LEU A 18 9.00 40.41 -35.80
N PRO A 19 9.43 41.10 -34.74
CA PRO A 19 9.76 40.43 -33.46
C PRO A 19 8.55 39.78 -32.80
N TYR A 20 7.34 40.34 -32.99
CA TYR A 20 6.13 39.79 -32.44
C TYR A 20 5.75 38.46 -33.14
N SER A 21 5.84 38.39 -34.48
CA SER A 21 5.57 37.16 -35.22
C SER A 21 6.59 36.06 -34.90
N ASP A 22 7.86 36.42 -34.69
CA ASP A 22 8.92 35.49 -34.32
C ASP A 22 8.66 34.89 -32.95
N MET A 23 8.24 35.70 -31.94
CA MET A 23 7.85 35.20 -30.63
C MET A 23 6.63 34.27 -30.67
N LEU A 24 5.64 34.57 -31.52
CA LEU A 24 4.47 33.71 -31.71
C LEU A 24 4.83 32.36 -32.36
N THR A 25 5.71 32.37 -33.36
CA THR A 25 6.14 31.13 -34.00
C THR A 25 6.99 30.25 -33.09
N LEU A 26 7.85 30.84 -32.24
CA LEU A 26 8.61 30.13 -31.23
C LEU A 26 7.68 29.54 -30.13
N LEU A 27 6.69 30.31 -29.73
CA LEU A 27 5.70 29.85 -28.73
C LEU A 27 4.84 28.71 -29.29
N LEU A 28 4.42 28.81 -30.59
CA LEU A 28 3.69 27.75 -31.25
C LEU A 28 4.57 26.49 -31.40
N ALA A 29 5.83 26.63 -31.78
CA ALA A 29 6.76 25.52 -31.87
C ALA A 29 6.96 24.82 -30.52
N LEU A 30 7.11 25.59 -29.41
CA LEU A 30 7.19 25.09 -28.06
C LEU A 30 5.91 24.33 -27.68
N PHE A 31 4.74 24.85 -28.05
CA PHE A 31 3.45 24.19 -27.77
C PHE A 31 3.31 22.86 -28.51
N ILE A 32 3.74 22.80 -29.77
CA ILE A 32 3.73 21.56 -30.55
C ILE A 32 4.67 20.52 -29.94
N VAL A 33 5.86 20.91 -29.48
CA VAL A 33 6.82 20.01 -28.84
C VAL A 33 6.25 19.51 -27.51
N MET A 34 5.69 20.41 -26.68
CA MET A 34 5.05 20.01 -25.40
C MET A 34 3.83 19.12 -25.62
N PHE A 35 3.02 19.38 -26.65
CA PHE A 35 1.88 18.55 -27.00
C PHE A 35 2.34 17.16 -27.50
N ALA A 36 3.37 17.10 -28.33
CA ALA A 36 3.93 15.83 -28.80
C ALA A 36 4.56 15.01 -27.67
N MET A 37 5.18 15.66 -26.68
CA MET A 37 5.71 15.01 -25.47
C MET A 37 4.60 14.64 -24.47
N GLY A 38 3.47 15.35 -24.45
CA GLY A 38 2.30 15.06 -23.61
C GLY A 38 1.51 13.82 -24.06
N GLN A 39 1.70 13.38 -25.29
CA GLN A 39 1.18 12.11 -25.81
C GLN A 39 2.13 10.95 -25.46
N THR A 40 2.52 10.85 -24.18
CA THR A 40 3.29 9.69 -23.71
C THR A 40 2.38 8.47 -23.77
N ASP A 41 2.68 7.59 -24.69
CA ASP A 41 1.98 6.32 -24.85
C ASP A 41 2.12 5.54 -23.55
N ASN A 42 1.03 5.41 -22.78
CA ASN A 42 1.02 4.72 -21.48
C ASN A 42 1.60 3.30 -21.62
N ALA A 43 1.49 2.69 -22.79
CA ALA A 43 2.09 1.40 -23.09
C ALA A 43 3.63 1.46 -23.17
N LYS A 44 4.20 2.53 -23.72
CA LYS A 44 5.67 2.73 -23.76
C LYS A 44 6.23 3.08 -22.40
N PHE A 45 5.50 3.88 -21.62
CA PHE A 45 5.91 4.20 -20.24
C PHE A 45 5.87 2.94 -19.35
N ALA A 46 4.85 2.10 -19.48
CA ALA A 46 4.76 0.83 -18.80
C ALA A 46 5.87 -0.15 -19.22
N ALA A 47 6.25 -0.16 -20.50
CA ALA A 47 7.36 -0.98 -21.01
C ALA A 47 8.71 -0.49 -20.44
N MET A 48 8.97 0.83 -20.46
CA MET A 48 10.18 1.40 -19.85
C MET A 48 10.23 1.18 -18.33
N ALA A 49 9.13 1.35 -17.62
CA ALA A 49 9.06 1.07 -16.19
C ALA A 49 9.33 -0.41 -15.89
N LYS A 50 8.89 -1.31 -16.76
CA LYS A 50 9.16 -2.74 -16.64
C LYS A 50 10.64 -3.08 -16.85
N GLU A 51 11.29 -2.49 -17.87
CA GLU A 51 12.73 -2.67 -18.10
C GLU A 51 13.57 -2.05 -16.98
N PHE A 52 13.17 -0.88 -16.47
CA PHE A 52 13.84 -0.23 -15.35
C PHE A 52 13.73 -1.07 -14.06
N ASN A 53 12.56 -1.66 -13.80
CA ASN A 53 12.38 -2.58 -12.67
C ASN A 53 13.24 -3.85 -12.80
N VAL A 54 13.40 -4.41 -13.99
CA VAL A 54 14.28 -5.56 -14.23
C VAL A 54 15.74 -5.21 -13.95
N ILE A 55 16.17 -3.99 -14.30
CA ILE A 55 17.57 -3.54 -14.12
C ILE A 55 17.84 -3.17 -12.65
N PHE A 56 16.88 -2.54 -11.94
CA PHE A 56 17.09 -2.03 -10.59
C PHE A 56 16.62 -2.97 -9.47
N SER A 57 15.66 -3.87 -9.69
CA SER A 57 15.24 -4.87 -8.70
C SER A 57 15.94 -6.23 -8.85
N GLY A 58 16.74 -6.41 -9.87
CA GLY A 58 17.46 -7.64 -10.19
C GLY A 58 18.89 -7.68 -9.64
N GLY A 59 19.04 -7.46 -8.35
CA GLY A 59 20.31 -7.70 -7.67
C GLY A 59 20.52 -9.16 -7.27
N ALA A 60 20.34 -10.14 -8.18
CA ALA A 60 20.92 -11.47 -8.01
C ALA A 60 20.87 -12.24 -9.35
N GLY A 61 21.96 -12.23 -10.09
CA GLY A 61 22.22 -13.31 -11.04
C GLY A 61 22.11 -12.97 -12.52
N VAL A 62 22.86 -11.98 -13.02
CA VAL A 62 23.32 -12.03 -14.40
C VAL A 62 24.83 -11.77 -14.43
N MET A 63 25.58 -12.76 -13.99
CA MET A 63 26.95 -13.00 -14.43
C MET A 63 27.10 -14.50 -14.63
N GLN A 64 26.88 -14.93 -15.84
CA GLN A 64 27.55 -15.98 -16.60
C GLN A 64 26.60 -16.53 -17.67
N ASN A 65 26.66 -16.04 -18.88
CA ASN A 65 27.12 -16.84 -20.03
C ASN A 65 27.09 -15.99 -21.33
N GLU A 66 28.21 -15.95 -22.00
CA GLU A 66 28.29 -15.55 -23.40
C GLU A 66 27.45 -16.51 -24.22
N GLY A 67 26.44 -15.98 -24.93
CA GLY A 67 25.61 -16.76 -25.82
C GLY A 67 24.55 -15.90 -26.47
N SER A 68 24.87 -15.40 -27.66
CA SER A 68 23.98 -14.74 -28.62
C SER A 68 22.63 -15.45 -28.69
N SER A 69 21.57 -14.90 -28.10
CA SER A 69 20.20 -15.34 -28.35
C SER A 69 19.48 -14.29 -29.18
N ILE A 70 19.42 -14.58 -30.47
CA ILE A 70 18.53 -13.93 -31.44
C ILE A 70 17.10 -14.20 -30.95
N VAL A 71 16.40 -13.16 -30.47
CA VAL A 71 14.98 -13.26 -30.10
C VAL A 71 14.18 -13.51 -31.39
N SER A 72 13.62 -14.70 -31.48
CA SER A 72 12.68 -15.07 -32.55
C SER A 72 11.37 -14.27 -32.41
N PRO A 73 10.82 -13.65 -33.48
CA PRO A 73 9.63 -12.78 -33.38
C PRO A 73 8.30 -13.48 -33.09
N ASN A 74 8.30 -14.77 -32.79
CA ASN A 74 7.09 -15.58 -32.65
C ASN A 74 7.03 -16.45 -31.37
N ALA A 75 7.66 -16.02 -30.27
CA ALA A 75 7.38 -16.65 -28.99
C ALA A 75 6.04 -16.11 -28.42
N PRO A 76 5.14 -16.98 -27.89
CA PRO A 76 3.96 -16.49 -27.19
C PRO A 76 4.42 -15.58 -26.04
N GLN A 77 3.92 -14.35 -25.99
CA GLN A 77 4.13 -13.46 -24.82
C GLN A 77 3.51 -14.13 -23.61
N GLU A 78 4.31 -14.82 -22.80
CA GLU A 78 3.97 -15.01 -21.40
C GLU A 78 3.93 -13.63 -20.79
N THR A 79 2.74 -13.14 -20.55
CA THR A 79 2.49 -11.90 -19.81
C THR A 79 2.92 -12.17 -18.36
N GLY A 80 4.21 -12.00 -18.07
CA GLY A 80 4.74 -12.11 -16.73
C GLY A 80 3.99 -11.13 -15.83
N LYS A 81 3.36 -11.65 -14.76
CA LYS A 81 2.66 -10.85 -13.75
C LYS A 81 3.61 -9.81 -13.18
N SER A 82 3.12 -8.59 -12.98
CA SER A 82 3.89 -7.56 -12.27
C SER A 82 4.15 -7.97 -10.82
N ASN A 83 5.20 -7.44 -10.19
CA ASN A 83 5.49 -7.73 -8.78
C ASN A 83 4.29 -7.41 -7.87
N ALA A 84 3.53 -6.35 -8.17
CA ALA A 84 2.31 -6.02 -7.45
C ALA A 84 1.21 -7.09 -7.61
N GLN A 85 1.06 -7.66 -8.81
CA GLN A 85 0.11 -8.76 -9.04
C GLN A 85 0.54 -10.05 -8.35
N VAL A 86 1.83 -10.37 -8.36
CA VAL A 86 2.37 -11.54 -7.66
C VAL A 86 2.17 -11.40 -6.15
N GLU A 87 2.40 -10.21 -5.59
CA GLU A 87 2.16 -9.91 -4.18
C GLU A 87 0.67 -10.03 -3.84
N ASP A 88 -0.21 -9.45 -4.66
CA ASP A 88 -1.66 -9.50 -4.46
C ASP A 88 -2.21 -10.93 -4.50
N ASP A 89 -1.75 -11.73 -5.45
CA ASP A 89 -2.09 -13.16 -5.55
C ASP A 89 -1.68 -13.93 -4.27
N LYS A 90 -0.45 -13.69 -3.76
CA LYS A 90 0.04 -14.31 -2.52
C LYS A 90 -0.79 -13.88 -1.31
N MET A 91 -1.07 -12.58 -1.15
CA MET A 91 -1.91 -12.06 -0.06
C MET A 91 -3.33 -12.62 -0.14
N SER A 92 -3.92 -12.69 -1.34
CA SER A 92 -5.23 -13.29 -1.57
C SER A 92 -5.27 -14.78 -1.20
N GLN A 93 -4.22 -15.51 -1.53
CA GLN A 93 -4.09 -16.93 -1.17
C GLN A 93 -3.99 -17.10 0.35
N VAL A 94 -3.15 -16.30 1.02
CA VAL A 94 -3.02 -16.31 2.50
C VAL A 94 -4.34 -15.92 3.15
N LYS A 95 -5.04 -14.89 2.65
CA LYS A 95 -6.38 -14.51 3.13
C LYS A 95 -7.34 -15.69 3.09
N ASN A 96 -7.42 -16.40 1.95
CA ASN A 96 -8.34 -17.54 1.79
C ASN A 96 -8.00 -18.68 2.76
N MET A 97 -6.71 -18.96 2.98
CA MET A 97 -6.28 -19.96 3.96
C MET A 97 -6.64 -19.56 5.39
N LEU A 98 -6.43 -18.28 5.75
CA LEU A 98 -6.80 -17.74 7.06
C LEU A 98 -8.32 -17.79 7.29
N ASP A 99 -9.13 -17.38 6.32
CA ASP A 99 -10.59 -17.43 6.39
C ASP A 99 -11.11 -18.86 6.62
N GLN A 100 -10.48 -19.86 5.97
CA GLN A 100 -10.84 -21.26 6.17
C GLN A 100 -10.45 -21.75 7.57
N GLU A 101 -9.26 -21.41 8.05
CA GLU A 101 -8.78 -21.84 9.34
C GLU A 101 -9.57 -21.18 10.49
N VAL A 102 -9.86 -19.87 10.38
CA VAL A 102 -10.70 -19.13 11.34
C VAL A 102 -12.09 -19.74 11.47
N LYS A 103 -12.70 -20.15 10.34
CA LYS A 103 -14.01 -20.83 10.33
C LYS A 103 -13.93 -22.21 10.96
N LYS A 104 -12.91 -22.98 10.61
CA LYS A 104 -12.69 -24.36 11.11
C LYS A 104 -12.51 -24.38 12.64
N GLU A 105 -11.77 -23.42 13.17
CA GLU A 105 -11.50 -23.30 14.60
C GLU A 105 -12.63 -22.59 15.39
N GLY A 106 -13.71 -22.14 14.71
CA GLY A 106 -14.87 -21.52 15.34
C GLY A 106 -14.68 -20.08 15.78
N TYR A 107 -13.73 -19.34 15.21
CA TYR A 107 -13.47 -17.94 15.54
C TYR A 107 -14.04 -16.94 14.53
N ALA A 108 -14.93 -17.36 13.64
CA ALA A 108 -15.46 -16.51 12.54
C ALA A 108 -16.13 -15.20 13.03
N ASP A 109 -16.72 -15.19 14.22
CA ASP A 109 -17.38 -14.01 14.80
C ASP A 109 -16.39 -13.03 15.45
N LYS A 110 -15.16 -13.47 15.74
CA LYS A 110 -14.18 -12.75 16.56
C LYS A 110 -12.89 -12.42 15.84
N VAL A 111 -12.63 -13.09 14.72
CA VAL A 111 -11.47 -12.88 13.86
C VAL A 111 -11.95 -12.56 12.45
N LYS A 112 -11.52 -11.41 11.94
CA LYS A 112 -11.86 -10.95 10.58
C LYS A 112 -10.60 -10.77 9.76
N VAL A 113 -10.61 -11.17 8.50
CA VAL A 113 -9.49 -11.05 7.56
C VAL A 113 -9.94 -10.25 6.36
N ASP A 114 -9.38 -9.07 6.17
CA ASP A 114 -9.66 -8.17 5.06
C ASP A 114 -8.40 -7.95 4.21
N LEU A 115 -8.57 -7.88 2.89
CA LEU A 115 -7.52 -7.48 1.96
C LEU A 115 -7.94 -6.15 1.32
N ASN A 116 -7.14 -5.12 1.48
CA ASN A 116 -7.42 -3.77 1.01
C ASN A 116 -6.22 -3.17 0.26
N ALA A 117 -6.31 -1.88 -0.06
CA ALA A 117 -5.23 -1.16 -0.77
C ALA A 117 -3.91 -1.12 0.02
N ASP A 118 -3.99 -1.09 1.36
CA ASP A 118 -2.81 -1.00 2.25
C ASP A 118 -2.17 -2.38 2.48
N GLY A 119 -2.92 -3.47 2.30
CA GLY A 119 -2.45 -4.83 2.48
C GLY A 119 -3.48 -5.77 3.11
N LEU A 120 -2.98 -6.81 3.77
CA LEU A 120 -3.80 -7.81 4.46
C LEU A 120 -3.95 -7.42 5.93
N GLU A 121 -5.17 -7.20 6.38
CA GLU A 121 -5.52 -6.85 7.76
C GLU A 121 -6.24 -8.01 8.45
N ILE A 122 -5.71 -8.46 9.58
CA ILE A 122 -6.30 -9.50 10.43
C ILE A 122 -6.70 -8.81 11.74
N THR A 123 -8.00 -8.64 11.95
CA THR A 123 -8.58 -8.06 13.17
C THR A 123 -8.99 -9.18 14.12
N ILE A 124 -8.47 -9.17 15.34
CA ILE A 124 -8.77 -10.16 16.39
C ILE A 124 -9.35 -9.43 17.60
N GLN A 125 -10.55 -9.81 18.04
CA GLN A 125 -11.14 -9.25 19.27
C GLN A 125 -10.31 -9.66 20.49
N ASP A 126 -10.18 -8.75 21.48
CA ASP A 126 -9.34 -8.94 22.66
C ASP A 126 -9.74 -10.16 23.50
N VAL A 127 -11.04 -10.46 23.58
CA VAL A 127 -11.57 -11.62 24.31
C VAL A 127 -11.02 -12.96 23.82
N VAL A 128 -10.52 -13.01 22.59
CA VAL A 128 -9.84 -14.19 22.03
C VAL A 128 -8.42 -14.30 22.59
N LEU A 129 -7.73 -13.18 22.76
CA LEU A 129 -6.29 -13.15 23.03
C LEU A 129 -5.96 -12.98 24.52
N PHE A 130 -6.80 -12.27 25.27
CA PHE A 130 -6.46 -11.80 26.62
C PHE A 130 -7.63 -11.96 27.61
N ASN A 131 -7.29 -12.01 28.89
CA ASN A 131 -8.25 -11.77 29.97
C ASN A 131 -8.62 -10.28 30.05
N SER A 132 -9.79 -9.99 30.62
CA SER A 132 -10.24 -8.61 30.82
C SER A 132 -9.24 -7.78 31.63
N GLY A 133 -8.84 -6.62 31.08
CA GLY A 133 -7.88 -5.72 31.73
C GLY A 133 -6.45 -6.25 31.78
N ASP A 134 -6.13 -7.31 31.04
CA ASP A 134 -4.80 -7.90 30.96
C ASP A 134 -4.24 -7.82 29.52
N ALA A 135 -2.93 -8.03 29.40
CA ALA A 135 -2.22 -8.08 28.14
C ALA A 135 -1.45 -9.40 27.91
N GLU A 136 -1.52 -10.34 28.83
CA GLU A 136 -0.89 -11.66 28.69
C GLU A 136 -1.69 -12.52 27.70
N VAL A 137 -1.02 -13.05 26.68
CA VAL A 137 -1.67 -13.92 25.68
C VAL A 137 -2.10 -15.23 26.31
N LEU A 138 -3.36 -15.58 26.14
CA LEU A 138 -3.95 -16.81 26.70
C LEU A 138 -3.33 -18.06 26.05
N LYS A 139 -3.01 -19.06 26.88
CA LYS A 139 -2.43 -20.32 26.40
C LYS A 139 -3.36 -21.08 25.46
N ASP A 140 -4.66 -20.99 25.64
CA ASP A 140 -5.67 -21.70 24.85
C ASP A 140 -5.80 -21.11 23.42
N VAL A 141 -5.37 -19.86 23.22
CA VAL A 141 -5.41 -19.18 21.90
C VAL A 141 -4.09 -19.29 21.15
N SER A 142 -3.08 -19.75 21.84
CA SER A 142 -1.76 -20.06 21.32
C SER A 142 -1.81 -20.77 19.96
N PRO A 143 -2.67 -21.80 19.70
CA PRO A 143 -2.69 -22.51 18.43
C PRO A 143 -3.15 -21.65 17.25
N ILE A 144 -4.19 -20.82 17.37
CA ILE A 144 -4.69 -20.01 16.27
C ILE A 144 -3.68 -18.90 15.91
N LEU A 145 -3.08 -18.24 16.91
CA LEU A 145 -2.09 -17.20 16.69
C LEU A 145 -0.81 -17.79 16.07
N SER A 146 -0.40 -19.00 16.46
CA SER A 146 0.73 -19.72 15.85
C SER A 146 0.46 -20.06 14.38
N LYS A 147 -0.77 -20.51 14.06
CA LYS A 147 -1.17 -20.80 12.67
C LYS A 147 -1.18 -19.53 11.82
N ILE A 148 -1.75 -18.43 12.33
CA ILE A 148 -1.70 -17.12 11.68
C ILE A 148 -0.24 -16.73 11.39
N SER A 149 0.62 -16.78 12.39
CA SER A 149 2.05 -16.45 12.25
C SER A 149 2.75 -17.33 11.22
N GLY A 150 2.49 -18.63 11.21
CA GLY A 150 3.06 -19.58 10.25
C GLY A 150 2.63 -19.28 8.80
N MET A 151 1.35 -18.89 8.59
CA MET A 151 0.85 -18.51 7.26
C MET A 151 1.46 -17.18 6.78
N LEU A 152 1.67 -16.23 7.70
CA LEU A 152 2.28 -14.93 7.38
C LEU A 152 3.79 -15.04 7.13
N ASN A 153 4.47 -16.02 7.69
CA ASN A 153 5.92 -16.24 7.45
C ASN A 153 6.25 -16.49 5.97
N GLY A 154 5.28 -16.96 5.18
CA GLY A 154 5.42 -17.12 3.73
C GLY A 154 5.40 -15.80 2.94
N LEU A 155 5.06 -14.68 3.60
CA LEU A 155 5.04 -13.35 3.03
C LEU A 155 6.30 -12.58 3.47
N ASP A 156 7.05 -12.07 2.50
CA ASP A 156 8.25 -11.25 2.78
C ASP A 156 7.88 -9.76 2.96
N ASN A 157 6.78 -9.49 3.67
CA ASN A 157 6.23 -8.16 3.89
C ASN A 157 6.50 -7.67 5.31
N ASN A 158 6.46 -6.35 5.49
CA ASN A 158 6.47 -5.77 6.82
C ASN A 158 5.13 -6.02 7.51
N ILE A 159 5.18 -6.38 8.78
CA ILE A 159 4.03 -6.63 9.63
C ILE A 159 3.97 -5.57 10.72
N VAL A 160 2.80 -5.01 10.95
CA VAL A 160 2.54 -4.06 12.03
C VAL A 160 1.46 -4.64 12.93
N VAL A 161 1.78 -4.84 14.19
CA VAL A 161 0.79 -5.26 15.21
C VAL A 161 0.25 -4.02 15.90
N VAL A 162 -1.06 -3.81 15.83
CA VAL A 162 -1.71 -2.58 16.31
C VAL A 162 -2.67 -2.89 17.45
N GLY A 163 -2.48 -2.26 18.60
CA GLY A 163 -3.34 -2.41 19.76
C GLY A 163 -4.39 -1.31 19.88
N HIS A 164 -5.63 -1.71 20.18
CA HIS A 164 -6.77 -0.81 20.42
C HIS A 164 -7.54 -1.20 21.66
N THR A 165 -8.14 -0.20 22.32
CA THR A 165 -9.10 -0.39 23.43
C THR A 165 -10.45 0.24 23.09
N ASP A 166 -11.43 0.03 23.94
CA ASP A 166 -12.62 0.87 24.00
C ASP A 166 -12.32 2.19 24.78
N ASN A 167 -13.33 3.02 24.96
CA ASN A 167 -13.22 4.29 25.68
C ASN A 167 -13.40 4.18 27.20
N VAL A 168 -13.51 2.99 27.76
CA VAL A 168 -13.58 2.81 29.21
C VAL A 168 -12.16 2.99 29.77
N PRO A 169 -11.94 3.99 30.64
CA PRO A 169 -10.61 4.22 31.21
C PRO A 169 -10.15 3.02 32.03
N ILE A 170 -8.91 2.59 31.79
CA ILE A 170 -8.26 1.61 32.65
C ILE A 170 -7.24 2.31 33.55
N ASN A 171 -7.28 1.95 34.82
CA ASN A 171 -6.26 2.28 35.81
C ASN A 171 -6.19 1.16 36.82
N ASN A 172 -5.24 0.28 36.68
CA ASN A 172 -5.01 -0.84 37.59
C ASN A 172 -3.51 -0.93 37.92
N GLY A 173 -3.14 -1.88 38.79
CA GLY A 173 -1.75 -2.04 39.21
C GLY A 173 -0.75 -2.39 38.10
N LYS A 174 -1.23 -2.74 36.90
CA LYS A 174 -0.38 -3.10 35.74
C LYS A 174 -0.34 -1.99 34.67
N PHE A 175 -1.46 -1.29 34.47
CA PHE A 175 -1.61 -0.30 33.38
C PHE A 175 -2.22 1.00 33.92
N SER A 176 -1.60 2.12 33.62
CA SER A 176 -2.04 3.45 34.04
C SER A 176 -3.00 4.11 33.01
N SER A 177 -3.09 3.59 31.81
CA SER A 177 -3.92 4.15 30.74
C SER A 177 -4.29 3.12 29.67
N ASN A 178 -5.28 3.46 28.84
CA ASN A 178 -5.62 2.71 27.62
C ASN A 178 -4.45 2.65 26.62
N TRP A 179 -3.58 3.65 26.62
CA TRP A 179 -2.35 3.64 25.84
C TRP A 179 -1.41 2.53 26.28
N ASP A 180 -1.16 2.42 27.59
CA ASP A 180 -0.26 1.39 28.16
C ASP A 180 -0.80 -0.01 27.88
N LEU A 181 -2.11 -0.22 28.09
CA LEU A 181 -2.75 -1.50 27.85
C LEU A 181 -2.64 -1.90 26.36
N SER A 182 -2.98 -0.99 25.44
CA SER A 182 -2.94 -1.27 24.00
C SER A 182 -1.52 -1.52 23.50
N ALA A 183 -0.54 -0.78 24.02
CA ALA A 183 0.87 -0.97 23.67
C ALA A 183 1.39 -2.33 24.15
N MET A 184 1.10 -2.69 25.41
CA MET A 184 1.56 -3.97 25.96
C MET A 184 0.89 -5.16 25.29
N ARG A 185 -0.38 -5.06 24.90
CA ARG A 185 -1.08 -6.08 24.10
C ARG A 185 -0.41 -6.29 22.74
N ALA A 186 -0.09 -5.21 22.04
CA ALA A 186 0.63 -5.29 20.76
C ALA A 186 2.03 -5.90 20.91
N ILE A 187 2.78 -5.53 21.97
CA ILE A 187 4.10 -6.09 22.28
C ILE A 187 4.00 -7.61 22.53
N ASN A 188 3.05 -8.04 23.34
CA ASN A 188 2.94 -9.46 23.70
C ASN A 188 2.49 -10.33 22.53
N VAL A 189 1.61 -9.83 21.65
CA VAL A 189 1.26 -10.50 20.41
C VAL A 189 2.48 -10.57 19.48
N MET A 190 3.20 -9.48 19.28
CA MET A 190 4.43 -9.46 18.47
C MET A 190 5.45 -10.48 19.01
N ASN A 191 5.73 -10.46 20.30
CA ASN A 191 6.67 -11.40 20.93
C ASN A 191 6.23 -12.86 20.73
N TYR A 192 4.93 -13.13 20.85
CA TYR A 192 4.38 -14.45 20.60
C TYR A 192 4.58 -14.88 19.14
N MET A 193 4.26 -13.99 18.18
CA MET A 193 4.45 -14.26 16.74
C MET A 193 5.91 -14.53 16.36
N VAL A 194 6.83 -13.79 16.97
CA VAL A 194 8.27 -13.98 16.74
C VAL A 194 8.75 -15.31 17.33
N SER A 195 8.37 -15.62 18.58
CA SER A 195 8.88 -16.78 19.29
C SER A 195 8.30 -18.11 18.78
N THR A 196 7.08 -18.12 18.28
CA THR A 196 6.36 -19.36 17.88
C THR A 196 6.09 -19.45 16.38
N GLY A 197 5.87 -18.33 15.73
CA GLY A 197 5.48 -18.26 14.32
C GLY A 197 6.62 -18.10 13.34
N GLN A 198 7.87 -17.99 13.83
CA GLN A 198 9.07 -17.81 12.99
C GLN A 198 9.08 -16.50 12.18
N ILE A 199 8.29 -15.49 12.59
CA ILE A 199 8.31 -14.18 11.95
C ILE A 199 9.67 -13.52 12.18
N ASN A 200 10.27 -12.99 11.10
CA ASN A 200 11.53 -12.27 11.18
C ASN A 200 11.34 -10.96 11.97
N GLN A 201 12.15 -10.81 13.05
CA GLN A 201 12.12 -9.61 13.90
C GLN A 201 12.39 -8.30 13.14
N ALA A 202 13.14 -8.35 12.05
CA ALA A 202 13.43 -7.17 11.24
C ALA A 202 12.20 -6.65 10.47
N ASN A 203 11.19 -7.52 10.25
CA ASN A 203 10.02 -7.20 9.46
C ASN A 203 8.77 -6.95 10.31
N ILE A 204 8.87 -6.95 11.65
CA ILE A 204 7.71 -6.74 12.52
C ILE A 204 7.89 -5.50 13.39
N SER A 205 6.84 -4.73 13.54
CA SER A 205 6.78 -3.54 14.39
C SER A 205 5.45 -3.46 15.12
N ILE A 206 5.34 -2.56 16.09
CA ILE A 206 4.11 -2.34 16.85
C ILE A 206 3.60 -0.92 16.70
N GLN A 207 2.28 -0.75 16.84
CA GLN A 207 1.60 0.52 17.04
C GLN A 207 0.56 0.36 18.14
N ALA A 208 0.24 1.46 18.81
CA ALA A 208 -0.81 1.49 19.82
C ALA A 208 -1.61 2.77 19.67
N TYR A 209 -2.92 2.70 19.82
CA TYR A 209 -3.79 3.85 19.69
C TYR A 209 -4.72 4.04 20.89
N GLY A 210 -4.69 3.15 21.89
CA GLY A 210 -5.66 3.20 22.96
C GLY A 210 -7.09 3.21 22.40
N ASP A 211 -7.89 4.15 22.87
CA ASP A 211 -9.28 4.40 22.44
C ASP A 211 -9.42 5.43 21.30
N GLN A 212 -8.30 5.94 20.75
CA GLN A 212 -8.31 7.09 19.84
C GLN A 212 -8.72 6.74 18.39
N LYS A 213 -8.76 5.46 18.04
CA LYS A 213 -9.19 5.00 16.70
C LYS A 213 -10.30 3.95 16.79
N PRO A 214 -11.51 4.32 17.24
CA PRO A 214 -12.64 3.39 17.28
C PRO A 214 -13.14 3.08 15.85
N LYS A 215 -13.39 1.81 15.56
CA LYS A 215 -14.07 1.36 14.31
C LYS A 215 -15.59 1.31 14.49
N TYR A 216 -16.06 1.17 15.74
CA TYR A 216 -17.47 1.04 16.09
C TYR A 216 -17.85 2.05 17.18
N SER A 217 -19.15 2.29 17.33
CA SER A 217 -19.64 3.21 18.39
C SER A 217 -19.30 2.67 19.77
N ASN A 218 -18.66 3.49 20.61
CA ASN A 218 -18.42 3.18 22.00
C ASN A 218 -19.67 3.30 22.92
N ASN A 219 -20.81 3.75 22.37
CA ASN A 219 -22.05 3.91 23.12
C ASN A 219 -22.75 2.59 23.40
N THR A 220 -22.38 1.50 22.73
CA THR A 220 -22.96 0.17 22.91
C THR A 220 -21.91 -0.82 23.41
N ASP A 221 -22.35 -1.82 24.19
CA ASP A 221 -21.44 -2.88 24.69
C ASP A 221 -20.84 -3.68 23.51
N ASP A 222 -21.62 -3.97 22.48
CA ASP A 222 -21.16 -4.66 21.28
C ASP A 222 -20.09 -3.84 20.55
N GLY A 223 -20.32 -2.53 20.38
CA GLY A 223 -19.34 -1.66 19.75
C GLY A 223 -18.04 -1.54 20.54
N ARG A 224 -18.13 -1.43 21.88
CA ARG A 224 -16.96 -1.44 22.76
C ARG A 224 -16.19 -2.76 22.65
N ALA A 225 -16.90 -3.90 22.64
CA ALA A 225 -16.28 -5.21 22.50
C ALA A 225 -15.51 -5.34 21.16
N LYS A 226 -16.07 -4.81 20.08
CA LYS A 226 -15.40 -4.78 18.75
C LYS A 226 -14.26 -3.76 18.66
N ASN A 227 -14.29 -2.69 19.48
CA ASN A 227 -13.19 -1.72 19.55
C ASN A 227 -11.99 -2.27 20.31
N ARG A 228 -12.21 -3.11 21.34
CA ARG A 228 -11.15 -3.86 22.01
C ARG A 228 -10.63 -4.97 21.11
N ARG A 229 -9.57 -4.67 20.36
CA ARG A 229 -9.02 -5.54 19.33
C ARG A 229 -7.51 -5.39 19.15
N VAL A 230 -6.90 -6.37 18.56
CA VAL A 230 -5.56 -6.26 17.96
C VAL A 230 -5.68 -6.48 16.48
N GLU A 231 -5.04 -5.61 15.71
CA GLU A 231 -4.93 -5.74 14.26
C GLU A 231 -3.51 -6.19 13.90
N ILE A 232 -3.39 -7.17 13.02
CA ILE A 232 -2.12 -7.59 12.42
C ILE A 232 -2.19 -7.19 10.96
N CYS A 233 -1.42 -6.16 10.61
CA CYS A 233 -1.42 -5.54 9.28
C CYS A 233 -0.17 -5.98 8.51
N VAL A 234 -0.32 -6.70 7.42
CA VAL A 234 0.75 -7.04 6.47
C VAL A 234 0.76 -5.96 5.40
N VAL A 235 1.79 -5.12 5.42
CA VAL A 235 1.88 -3.93 4.58
C VAL A 235 2.36 -4.30 3.18
N ARG A 236 1.69 -3.79 2.13
CA ARG A 236 2.13 -3.98 0.74
C ARG A 236 3.50 -3.35 0.49
N LYS A 237 4.34 -4.03 -0.25
CA LYS A 237 5.58 -3.50 -0.82
C LYS A 237 5.34 -2.75 -2.13
N TYR A 238 4.35 -3.21 -2.91
CA TYR A 238 4.02 -2.66 -4.22
C TYR A 238 2.60 -2.10 -4.20
N GLN A 239 2.45 -0.86 -4.66
CA GLN A 239 1.13 -0.26 -4.78
C GLN A 239 0.37 -0.93 -5.92
N VAL A 240 -0.85 -1.38 -5.65
CA VAL A 240 -1.79 -1.78 -6.69
C VAL A 240 -2.25 -0.49 -7.36
N ALA A 241 -2.00 -0.34 -8.66
CA ALA A 241 -2.54 0.78 -9.42
C ALA A 241 -4.08 0.73 -9.31
N THR A 242 -4.63 1.55 -8.44
CA THR A 242 -6.07 1.80 -8.41
C THR A 242 -6.40 2.50 -9.73
N SER A 243 -7.04 1.79 -10.65
CA SER A 243 -7.71 2.42 -11.77
C SER A 243 -8.80 3.32 -11.18
N THR A 244 -8.49 4.60 -11.03
CA THR A 244 -9.52 5.61 -10.75
C THR A 244 -10.48 5.56 -11.93
N PRO A 245 -11.78 5.25 -11.73
CA PRO A 245 -12.75 5.42 -12.81
C PRO A 245 -12.73 6.91 -13.14
N GLY A 246 -12.36 7.24 -14.37
CA GLY A 246 -12.39 8.62 -14.85
C GLY A 246 -13.81 9.19 -14.63
N VAL A 247 -13.83 10.37 -14.01
CA VAL A 247 -14.99 11.28 -13.97
C VAL A 247 -15.15 11.93 -15.33
#